data_f76529272efa66382963f11a51b55a77
#
_entry.id   f76529272efa66382963f11a51b55a77
#
_cell.length_a   1.000
_cell.length_b   1.000
_cell.length_c   1.000
_cell.angle_alpha   90.00
_cell.angle_beta   90.00
_cell.angle_gamma   90.00
#
_symmetry.space_group_name_H-M   'P 1'
#
loop_
_entity.id
_entity.type
_entity.pdbx_description
1 polymer ?
#
loop_
_entity_poly.entity_id
_entity_poly.type
_entity_poly.pdbx_seq_one_letter_code
_entity_poly.pdbx_strand_id
1 'polypeptide(L)'
;MRIFFSQQFYLPMKKSILIASVLLTVTVFSVSGFSKKEAIIDLSHYKISEKAYLYHVPTKKETLQISLLPTTPVFNIFLGKSFIGFKEALGFNESTGNYASVNTYGYLGKYQFAATTLSLIGVNNTNTFIGSAALQEKAFVAYTSRNKWILRRDIKRFVGTKINNVLVTESGILAAAHLAGAGNVKKYLRSDGDFFFKDAFGTTIQTYLKKFSGYDTSSVAPDIKAKAV
;
A
#
# COMPACT_ATOMS: atom_id res chain seq x y z
N MET A 1 -69.94 -29.41 45.29
CA MET A 1 -69.66 -30.08 44.02
C MET A 1 -69.20 -29.00 43.02
N ARG A 2 -67.87 -28.80 42.90
CA ARG A 2 -67.30 -27.78 41.97
C ARG A 2 -66.69 -28.54 40.80
N ILE A 3 -67.23 -28.26 39.61
CA ILE A 3 -66.77 -28.83 38.33
C ILE A 3 -65.62 -27.96 37.82
N PHE A 4 -64.44 -28.54 37.69
CA PHE A 4 -63.31 -27.89 37.04
C PHE A 4 -63.45 -28.03 35.55
N PHE A 5 -63.65 -26.89 34.85
CA PHE A 5 -63.52 -26.83 33.40
C PHE A 5 -62.05 -26.71 33.03
N SER A 6 -61.51 -27.68 32.34
CA SER A 6 -60.17 -27.58 31.69
C SER A 6 -60.29 -26.72 30.45
N GLN A 7 -59.66 -25.56 30.43
CA GLN A 7 -59.53 -24.77 29.23
C GLN A 7 -58.45 -25.39 28.33
N GLN A 8 -58.91 -26.01 27.26
CA GLN A 8 -58.03 -26.42 26.15
C GLN A 8 -57.67 -25.17 25.32
N PHE A 9 -56.37 -24.82 25.35
CA PHE A 9 -55.83 -23.75 24.52
C PHE A 9 -55.83 -24.17 23.06
N TYR A 10 -56.82 -23.77 22.29
CA TYR A 10 -56.80 -23.84 20.83
C TYR A 10 -55.96 -22.65 20.31
N LEU A 11 -54.72 -22.92 19.86
CA LEU A 11 -53.98 -21.98 19.05
C LEU A 11 -54.70 -21.80 17.71
N PRO A 12 -55.00 -20.58 17.26
CA PRO A 12 -55.69 -20.35 16.00
C PRO A 12 -54.87 -20.96 14.84
N MET A 13 -55.53 -21.80 14.04
CA MET A 13 -54.99 -22.61 12.95
C MET A 13 -53.98 -21.86 12.04
N LYS A 14 -54.16 -20.56 11.82
CA LYS A 14 -53.28 -19.70 11.06
C LYS A 14 -51.89 -19.52 11.68
N LYS A 15 -51.78 -19.49 13.02
CA LYS A 15 -50.50 -19.39 13.71
C LYS A 15 -49.73 -20.72 13.69
N SER A 16 -50.40 -21.85 13.78
CA SER A 16 -49.82 -23.16 13.70
C SER A 16 -49.23 -23.45 12.30
N ILE A 17 -49.92 -23.02 11.23
CA ILE A 17 -49.43 -23.13 9.85
C ILE A 17 -48.21 -22.26 9.63
N LEU A 18 -48.18 -21.05 10.18
CA LEU A 18 -47.06 -20.12 10.07
C LEU A 18 -45.83 -20.65 10.82
N ILE A 19 -45.99 -21.23 11.99
CA ILE A 19 -44.90 -21.88 12.75
C ILE A 19 -44.37 -23.12 12.00
N ALA A 20 -45.27 -23.95 11.44
CA ALA A 20 -44.86 -25.10 10.65
C ALA A 20 -44.12 -24.71 9.37
N SER A 21 -44.51 -23.63 8.69
CA SER A 21 -43.82 -23.14 7.50
C SER A 21 -42.42 -22.59 7.84
N VAL A 22 -42.28 -21.86 8.95
CA VAL A 22 -40.96 -21.38 9.41
C VAL A 22 -40.05 -22.53 9.81
N LEU A 23 -40.55 -23.53 10.53
CA LEU A 23 -39.79 -24.73 10.87
C LEU A 23 -39.36 -25.50 9.60
N LEU A 24 -40.21 -25.62 8.61
CA LEU A 24 -39.90 -26.29 7.35
C LEU A 24 -38.80 -25.52 6.57
N THR A 25 -38.89 -24.18 6.51
CA THR A 25 -37.83 -23.38 5.87
C THR A 25 -36.49 -23.48 6.60
N VAL A 26 -36.46 -23.45 7.93
CA VAL A 26 -35.26 -23.62 8.71
C VAL A 26 -34.64 -25.01 8.52
N THR A 27 -35.45 -26.07 8.46
CA THR A 27 -34.94 -27.41 8.19
C THR A 27 -34.42 -27.57 6.77
N VAL A 28 -35.08 -26.98 5.75
CA VAL A 28 -34.60 -26.98 4.37
C VAL A 28 -33.26 -26.25 4.26
N PHE A 29 -33.09 -25.10 4.91
CA PHE A 29 -31.81 -24.38 4.94
C PHE A 29 -30.71 -25.12 5.71
N SER A 30 -31.06 -25.86 6.76
CA SER A 30 -30.08 -26.65 7.55
C SER A 30 -29.64 -27.92 6.84
N VAL A 31 -30.51 -28.53 6.00
CA VAL A 31 -30.20 -29.75 5.22
C VAL A 31 -29.55 -29.39 3.88
N SER A 32 -29.80 -28.20 3.35
CA SER A 32 -29.05 -27.64 2.22
C SER A 32 -27.67 -27.22 2.73
N GLY A 33 -26.92 -28.16 3.25
CA GLY A 33 -25.56 -27.94 3.68
C GLY A 33 -24.83 -27.18 2.59
N PHE A 34 -24.10 -26.13 2.97
CA PHE A 34 -23.14 -25.45 2.09
C PHE A 34 -22.16 -26.49 1.55
N SER A 35 -22.55 -27.15 0.49
CA SER A 35 -21.65 -27.98 -0.29
C SER A 35 -20.62 -26.98 -0.84
N LYS A 36 -19.49 -26.84 -0.14
CA LYS A 36 -18.30 -26.26 -0.75
C LYS A 36 -18.02 -27.12 -1.96
N LYS A 37 -18.36 -26.62 -3.15
CA LYS A 37 -17.74 -27.12 -4.37
C LYS A 37 -16.25 -26.90 -4.16
N GLU A 38 -15.53 -27.98 -3.89
CA GLU A 38 -14.08 -27.94 -4.01
C GLU A 38 -13.81 -27.52 -5.44
N ALA A 39 -13.31 -26.30 -5.62
CA ALA A 39 -12.85 -25.87 -6.91
C ALA A 39 -11.70 -26.83 -7.28
N ILE A 40 -11.96 -27.73 -8.22
CA ILE A 40 -10.90 -28.53 -8.81
C ILE A 40 -9.99 -27.52 -9.49
N ILE A 41 -8.86 -27.23 -8.85
CA ILE A 41 -7.85 -26.35 -9.42
C ILE A 41 -7.26 -27.12 -10.60
N ASP A 42 -7.56 -26.67 -11.80
CA ASP A 42 -6.95 -27.21 -13.01
C ASP A 42 -5.47 -26.83 -13.05
N LEU A 43 -4.61 -27.80 -12.75
CA LEU A 43 -3.15 -27.68 -12.81
C LEU A 43 -2.59 -28.16 -14.15
N SER A 44 -3.41 -28.36 -15.17
CA SER A 44 -2.97 -28.87 -16.48
C SER A 44 -1.93 -27.99 -17.15
N HIS A 45 -1.95 -26.68 -16.89
CA HIS A 45 -0.94 -25.73 -17.39
C HIS A 45 0.42 -25.82 -16.66
N TYR A 46 0.48 -26.54 -15.54
CA TYR A 46 1.75 -26.89 -14.87
C TYR A 46 2.30 -28.24 -15.31
N LYS A 47 1.67 -28.89 -16.32
CA LYS A 47 2.26 -30.08 -16.92
C LYS A 47 3.64 -29.72 -17.45
N ILE A 48 4.65 -30.33 -16.85
CA ILE A 48 6.04 -30.26 -17.29
C ILE A 48 6.06 -30.83 -18.70
N SER A 49 6.24 -29.99 -19.73
CA SER A 49 6.56 -30.46 -21.07
C SER A 49 7.89 -31.25 -20.96
N GLU A 50 8.10 -32.28 -21.79
CA GLU A 50 9.20 -33.26 -21.73
C GLU A 50 10.65 -32.70 -21.74
N LYS A 51 10.85 -31.40 -21.49
CA LYS A 51 12.16 -30.85 -21.16
C LYS A 51 12.55 -31.37 -19.79
N ALA A 52 13.54 -32.23 -19.75
CA ALA A 52 14.20 -32.66 -18.51
C ALA A 52 14.69 -31.43 -17.76
N TYR A 53 13.87 -30.94 -16.82
CA TYR A 53 14.37 -30.02 -15.83
C TYR A 53 15.29 -30.84 -14.93
N LEU A 54 16.58 -30.51 -14.89
CA LEU A 54 17.52 -31.04 -13.92
C LEU A 54 17.12 -30.53 -12.52
N TYR A 55 16.01 -31.01 -12.03
CA TYR A 55 15.60 -30.80 -10.64
C TYR A 55 16.24 -31.91 -9.82
N HIS A 56 17.37 -31.58 -9.20
CA HIS A 56 17.94 -32.43 -8.20
C HIS A 56 17.21 -32.23 -6.88
N VAL A 57 16.42 -33.24 -6.45
CA VAL A 57 15.89 -33.25 -5.09
C VAL A 57 16.96 -33.89 -4.21
N PRO A 58 17.60 -33.12 -3.31
CA PRO A 58 18.69 -33.64 -2.51
C PRO A 58 18.20 -34.78 -1.62
N THR A 59 18.96 -35.88 -1.59
CA THR A 59 18.73 -37.00 -0.68
C THR A 59 18.95 -36.55 0.76
N LYS A 60 18.43 -37.30 1.74
CA LYS A 60 18.61 -37.02 3.17
C LYS A 60 20.11 -36.87 3.55
N LYS A 61 21.00 -37.64 2.88
CA LYS A 61 22.45 -37.57 3.10
C LYS A 61 23.06 -36.27 2.56
N GLU A 62 22.62 -35.85 1.38
CA GLU A 62 23.04 -34.58 0.78
C GLU A 62 22.50 -33.36 1.57
N THR A 63 21.27 -33.43 2.08
CA THR A 63 20.72 -32.39 2.97
C THR A 63 21.53 -32.26 4.25
N LEU A 64 22.01 -33.37 4.83
CA LEU A 64 22.89 -33.35 6.00
C LEU A 64 24.25 -32.73 5.67
N GLN A 65 24.81 -33.01 4.48
CA GLN A 65 26.07 -32.41 4.03
C GLN A 65 25.93 -30.90 3.76
N ILE A 66 24.80 -30.46 3.17
CA ILE A 66 24.49 -29.05 2.95
C ILE A 66 24.36 -28.30 4.28
N SER A 67 23.80 -28.95 5.33
CA SER A 67 23.68 -28.34 6.66
C SER A 67 25.01 -28.16 7.39
N LEU A 68 26.05 -28.88 6.96
CA LEU A 68 27.43 -28.75 7.50
C LEU A 68 28.28 -27.71 6.75
N LEU A 69 27.77 -27.19 5.59
CA LEU A 69 28.45 -26.09 4.93
C LEU A 69 28.22 -24.80 5.76
N PRO A 70 29.26 -23.94 5.88
CA PRO A 70 29.05 -22.68 6.54
C PRO A 70 27.92 -21.94 5.81
N THR A 71 26.85 -21.66 6.54
CA THR A 71 25.73 -20.86 6.02
C THR A 71 26.32 -19.54 5.55
N THR A 72 26.26 -19.26 4.23
CA THR A 72 26.53 -17.93 3.74
C THR A 72 25.68 -16.96 4.57
N PRO A 73 26.27 -15.94 5.16
CA PRO A 73 25.50 -15.03 6.00
C PRO A 73 24.36 -14.47 5.17
N VAL A 74 23.12 -14.71 5.61
CA VAL A 74 21.95 -14.07 5.02
C VAL A 74 22.09 -12.59 5.33
N PHE A 75 22.57 -11.80 4.37
CA PHE A 75 22.60 -10.36 4.50
C PHE A 75 21.16 -9.85 4.47
N ASN A 76 20.60 -9.65 5.65
CA ASN A 76 19.39 -8.87 5.77
C ASN A 76 19.75 -7.41 5.47
N ILE A 77 19.37 -6.93 4.28
CA ILE A 77 19.56 -5.52 3.93
C ILE A 77 18.58 -4.70 4.77
N PHE A 78 19.08 -4.15 5.87
CA PHE A 78 18.30 -3.23 6.69
C PHE A 78 18.50 -1.81 6.17
N LEU A 79 17.52 -1.28 5.44
CA LEU A 79 17.58 0.07 4.86
C LEU A 79 17.51 1.17 5.91
N GLY A 80 16.96 0.89 7.07
CA GLY A 80 16.81 1.82 8.18
C GLY A 80 16.12 3.12 7.78
N LYS A 81 16.54 4.21 8.43
CA LYS A 81 16.08 5.56 8.13
C LYS A 81 16.98 6.32 7.14
N SER A 82 17.70 5.62 6.28
CA SER A 82 18.48 6.20 5.19
C SER A 82 17.60 6.80 4.08
N PHE A 83 18.22 7.54 3.14
CA PHE A 83 17.51 8.03 1.95
C PHE A 83 16.99 6.88 1.06
N ILE A 84 17.74 5.78 0.99
CA ILE A 84 17.27 4.58 0.28
C ILE A 84 16.02 4.04 0.97
N GLY A 85 16.05 3.93 2.30
CA GLY A 85 14.88 3.54 3.09
C GLY A 85 13.67 4.47 2.88
N PHE A 86 13.91 5.78 2.76
CA PHE A 86 12.87 6.76 2.44
C PHE A 86 12.22 6.49 1.08
N LYS A 87 13.03 6.29 0.03
CA LYS A 87 12.54 5.98 -1.33
C LYS A 87 11.72 4.71 -1.36
N GLU A 88 12.25 3.65 -0.77
CA GLU A 88 11.59 2.34 -0.75
C GLU A 88 10.29 2.38 0.05
N ALA A 89 10.27 3.02 1.22
CA ALA A 89 9.06 3.17 2.02
C ALA A 89 7.97 3.97 1.29
N LEU A 90 8.36 5.05 0.57
CA LEU A 90 7.41 5.84 -0.19
C LEU A 90 6.93 5.06 -1.42
N GLY A 91 7.82 4.46 -2.20
CA GLY A 91 7.46 3.65 -3.37
C GLY A 91 6.57 2.44 -3.00
N PHE A 92 6.81 1.82 -1.84
CA PHE A 92 5.94 0.77 -1.34
C PHE A 92 4.54 1.28 -0.98
N ASN A 93 4.47 2.48 -0.40
CA ASN A 93 3.19 3.11 -0.07
C ASN A 93 2.38 3.49 -1.31
N GLU A 94 3.04 3.91 -2.40
CA GLU A 94 2.38 4.38 -3.63
C GLU A 94 1.90 3.22 -4.53
N SER A 95 2.72 2.17 -4.69
CA SER A 95 2.46 1.10 -5.65
C SER A 95 2.90 -0.29 -5.20
N THR A 96 3.17 -0.50 -3.91
CA THR A 96 3.87 -1.71 -3.39
C THR A 96 5.23 -1.96 -4.05
N GLY A 97 5.89 -0.87 -4.53
CA GLY A 97 7.19 -0.92 -5.18
C GLY A 97 7.15 -1.30 -6.68
N ASN A 98 5.97 -1.35 -7.29
CA ASN A 98 5.81 -1.81 -8.67
C ASN A 98 6.09 -0.69 -9.70
N TYR A 99 7.19 -0.85 -10.46
CA TYR A 99 7.57 0.09 -11.52
C TYR A 99 6.63 0.11 -12.72
N ALA A 100 5.88 -0.97 -12.97
CA ALA A 100 4.92 -1.05 -14.08
C ALA A 100 3.51 -0.58 -13.72
N SER A 101 3.30 -0.13 -12.48
CA SER A 101 1.98 0.26 -11.98
C SER A 101 1.45 1.51 -12.69
N VAL A 102 0.20 1.45 -13.13
CA VAL A 102 -0.58 2.61 -13.56
C VAL A 102 -1.94 2.53 -12.86
N ASN A 103 -2.30 3.54 -12.09
CA ASN A 103 -3.57 3.53 -11.37
C ASN A 103 -4.73 4.08 -12.24
N THR A 104 -5.95 4.01 -11.71
CA THR A 104 -7.18 4.46 -12.40
C THR A 104 -7.20 5.96 -12.72
N TYR A 105 -6.37 6.76 -12.06
CA TYR A 105 -6.22 8.20 -12.29
C TYR A 105 -5.06 8.53 -13.25
N GLY A 106 -4.37 7.50 -13.80
CA GLY A 106 -3.26 7.68 -14.73
C GLY A 106 -1.94 8.06 -14.07
N TYR A 107 -1.78 7.85 -12.74
CA TYR A 107 -0.47 7.99 -12.08
C TYR A 107 0.42 6.80 -12.39
N LEU A 108 1.72 7.06 -12.55
CA LEU A 108 2.66 6.18 -13.23
C LEU A 108 3.79 5.69 -12.32
N GLY A 109 4.07 4.39 -12.42
CA GLY A 109 5.25 3.74 -11.90
C GLY A 109 5.29 3.55 -10.39
N LYS A 110 6.47 3.18 -9.89
CA LYS A 110 6.73 2.90 -8.47
C LYS A 110 6.29 4.02 -7.54
N TYR A 111 6.48 5.27 -7.97
CA TYR A 111 6.22 6.46 -7.17
C TYR A 111 4.93 7.20 -7.57
N GLN A 112 4.11 6.62 -8.43
CA GLN A 112 2.81 7.15 -8.86
C GLN A 112 2.87 8.63 -9.31
N PHE A 113 3.73 8.92 -10.31
CA PHE A 113 3.87 10.26 -10.86
C PHE A 113 2.75 10.62 -11.83
N ALA A 114 2.22 11.82 -11.72
CA ALA A 114 1.41 12.42 -12.76
C ALA A 114 2.27 12.83 -13.98
N ALA A 115 1.75 12.70 -15.19
CA ALA A 115 2.47 13.11 -16.42
C ALA A 115 2.90 14.59 -16.39
N THR A 116 2.07 15.47 -15.83
CA THR A 116 2.38 16.89 -15.65
C THR A 116 3.57 17.10 -14.69
N THR A 117 3.67 16.30 -13.63
CA THR A 117 4.81 16.34 -12.71
C THR A 117 6.10 15.86 -13.39
N LEU A 118 6.00 14.80 -14.21
CA LEU A 118 7.12 14.29 -14.99
C LEU A 118 7.67 15.34 -15.97
N SER A 119 6.80 16.09 -16.63
CA SER A 119 7.21 17.17 -17.55
C SER A 119 8.01 18.27 -16.82
N LEU A 120 7.71 18.59 -15.54
CA LEU A 120 8.47 19.56 -14.76
C LEU A 120 9.94 19.16 -14.58
N ILE A 121 10.22 17.86 -14.56
CA ILE A 121 11.57 17.31 -14.38
C ILE A 121 12.17 16.77 -15.70
N GLY A 122 11.60 17.15 -16.84
CA GLY A 122 12.15 16.87 -18.18
C GLY A 122 11.71 15.55 -18.79
N VAL A 123 10.85 14.77 -18.13
CA VAL A 123 10.36 13.49 -18.63
C VAL A 123 9.03 13.72 -19.37
N ASN A 124 9.06 13.70 -20.70
CA ASN A 124 7.89 13.99 -21.54
C ASN A 124 7.26 12.72 -22.19
N ASN A 125 7.99 11.60 -22.18
CA ASN A 125 7.49 10.34 -22.73
C ASN A 125 7.17 9.37 -21.58
N THR A 126 5.87 9.17 -21.35
CA THR A 126 5.37 8.29 -20.27
C THR A 126 5.64 6.82 -20.55
N ASN A 127 5.68 6.37 -21.80
CA ASN A 127 6.00 4.98 -22.13
C ASN A 127 7.47 4.67 -21.83
N THR A 128 8.38 5.57 -22.17
CA THR A 128 9.79 5.45 -21.79
C THR A 128 9.96 5.46 -20.27
N PHE A 129 9.16 6.28 -19.57
CA PHE A 129 9.19 6.34 -18.13
C PHE A 129 8.78 5.01 -17.49
N ILE A 130 7.65 4.44 -17.89
CA ILE A 130 7.16 3.15 -17.36
C ILE A 130 8.12 2.01 -17.71
N GLY A 131 8.75 2.03 -18.87
CA GLY A 131 9.70 1.00 -19.30
C GLY A 131 11.07 1.07 -18.63
N SER A 132 11.35 2.09 -17.79
CA SER A 132 12.68 2.30 -17.21
C SER A 132 12.65 2.55 -15.71
N ALA A 133 12.96 1.51 -14.93
CA ALA A 133 13.12 1.64 -13.47
C ALA A 133 14.19 2.70 -13.11
N ALA A 134 15.31 2.72 -13.84
CA ALA A 134 16.39 3.69 -13.62
C ALA A 134 15.91 5.14 -13.82
N LEU A 135 15.06 5.39 -14.84
CA LEU A 135 14.48 6.72 -15.05
C LEU A 135 13.51 7.10 -13.96
N GLN A 136 12.73 6.14 -13.44
CA GLN A 136 11.81 6.39 -12.32
C GLN A 136 12.56 6.77 -11.04
N GLU A 137 13.67 6.10 -10.76
CA GLU A 137 14.54 6.45 -9.61
C GLU A 137 15.14 7.85 -9.77
N LYS A 138 15.67 8.19 -10.97
CA LYS A 138 16.17 9.55 -11.26
C LYS A 138 15.07 10.60 -11.12
N ALA A 139 13.88 10.31 -11.62
CA ALA A 139 12.72 11.21 -11.53
C ALA A 139 12.34 11.50 -10.07
N PHE A 140 12.34 10.48 -9.22
CA PHE A 140 12.08 10.66 -7.79
C PHE A 140 13.11 11.57 -7.13
N VAL A 141 14.40 11.35 -7.39
CA VAL A 141 15.48 12.19 -6.85
C VAL A 141 15.34 13.63 -7.33
N ALA A 142 15.14 13.84 -8.64
CA ALA A 142 14.99 15.18 -9.23
C ALA A 142 13.78 15.93 -8.66
N TYR A 143 12.63 15.26 -8.53
CA TYR A 143 11.42 15.87 -7.96
C TYR A 143 11.59 16.19 -6.47
N THR A 144 12.22 15.30 -5.71
CA THR A 144 12.54 15.54 -4.30
C THR A 144 13.48 16.73 -4.13
N SER A 145 14.52 16.82 -4.97
CA SER A 145 15.46 17.93 -5.01
C SER A 145 14.77 19.28 -5.28
N ARG A 146 13.88 19.33 -6.26
CA ARG A 146 13.06 20.52 -6.57
C ARG A 146 12.15 20.92 -5.39
N ASN A 147 11.45 19.95 -4.80
CA ASN A 147 10.58 20.17 -3.65
C ASN A 147 11.39 20.70 -2.44
N LYS A 148 12.58 20.12 -2.19
CA LYS A 148 13.48 20.56 -1.13
C LYS A 148 13.90 22.01 -1.34
N TRP A 149 14.23 22.43 -2.58
CA TRP A 149 14.55 23.81 -2.89
C TRP A 149 13.34 24.74 -2.70
N ILE A 150 12.16 24.37 -3.21
CA ILE A 150 10.94 25.18 -3.09
C ILE A 150 10.57 25.37 -1.62
N LEU A 151 10.74 24.33 -0.81
CA LEU A 151 10.36 24.30 0.61
C LEU A 151 11.51 24.67 1.56
N ARG A 152 12.72 25.01 1.09
CA ARG A 152 13.91 25.23 1.91
C ARG A 152 13.72 26.21 3.09
N ARG A 153 12.92 27.26 2.90
CA ARG A 153 12.63 28.24 3.96
C ARG A 153 11.64 27.66 4.98
N ASP A 154 10.67 26.91 4.52
CA ASP A 154 9.66 26.27 5.38
C ASP A 154 10.30 25.09 6.14
N ILE A 155 11.18 24.31 5.52
CA ILE A 155 11.99 23.27 6.19
C ILE A 155 12.80 23.91 7.33
N LYS A 156 13.55 25.00 7.05
CA LYS A 156 14.34 25.71 8.07
C LYS A 156 13.49 26.22 9.23
N ARG A 157 12.25 26.63 8.96
CA ARG A 157 11.34 27.22 9.95
C ARG A 157 10.62 26.21 10.80
N PHE A 158 10.15 25.09 10.19
CA PHE A 158 9.19 24.20 10.82
C PHE A 158 9.79 22.86 11.28
N VAL A 159 10.93 22.42 10.77
CA VAL A 159 11.57 21.18 11.24
C VAL A 159 11.87 21.28 12.74
N GLY A 160 11.47 20.26 13.50
CA GLY A 160 11.58 20.22 14.96
C GLY A 160 10.36 20.76 15.70
N THR A 161 9.43 21.47 15.03
CA THR A 161 8.17 21.91 15.65
C THR A 161 7.11 20.78 15.60
N LYS A 162 6.02 20.96 16.34
CA LYS A 162 4.86 20.06 16.28
C LYS A 162 3.68 20.82 15.69
N ILE A 163 3.04 20.22 14.68
CA ILE A 163 1.78 20.70 14.10
C ILE A 163 0.76 19.58 14.27
N ASN A 164 -0.38 19.84 14.90
CA ASN A 164 -1.42 18.86 15.20
C ASN A 164 -0.85 17.58 15.87
N ASN A 165 0.03 17.76 16.86
CA ASN A 165 0.75 16.69 17.59
C ASN A 165 1.70 15.83 16.73
N VAL A 166 1.97 16.20 15.48
CA VAL A 166 2.94 15.54 14.62
C VAL A 166 4.25 16.32 14.60
N LEU A 167 5.35 15.65 14.94
CA LEU A 167 6.69 16.22 14.79
C LEU A 167 7.00 16.44 13.32
N VAL A 168 7.28 17.67 12.94
CA VAL A 168 7.63 18.04 11.57
C VAL A 168 9.11 17.71 11.33
N THR A 169 9.36 16.88 10.32
CA THR A 169 10.71 16.49 9.87
C THR A 169 10.90 16.85 8.41
N GLU A 170 12.14 16.97 7.94
CA GLU A 170 12.44 17.26 6.53
C GLU A 170 11.86 16.16 5.63
N SER A 171 12.09 14.88 5.97
CA SER A 171 11.57 13.75 5.20
C SER A 171 10.04 13.72 5.16
N GLY A 172 9.38 14.03 6.28
CA GLY A 172 7.91 14.16 6.32
C GLY A 172 7.41 15.27 5.39
N ILE A 173 8.06 16.44 5.41
CA ILE A 173 7.74 17.55 4.49
C ILE A 173 7.92 17.13 3.03
N LEU A 174 9.01 16.45 2.69
CA LEU A 174 9.30 16.00 1.31
C LEU A 174 8.32 14.94 0.83
N ALA A 175 7.96 14.00 1.69
CA ALA A 175 6.92 13.00 1.38
C ALA A 175 5.55 13.67 1.19
N ALA A 176 5.17 14.58 2.06
CA ALA A 176 3.92 15.34 1.91
C ALA A 176 3.91 16.17 0.62
N ALA A 177 5.08 16.69 0.19
CA ALA A 177 5.22 17.41 -1.06
C ALA A 177 5.12 16.49 -2.29
N HIS A 178 5.50 15.23 -2.17
CA HIS A 178 5.25 14.22 -3.19
C HIS A 178 3.74 13.99 -3.39
N LEU A 179 3.00 13.80 -2.29
CA LEU A 179 1.55 13.59 -2.30
C LEU A 179 0.76 14.81 -2.82
N ALA A 180 1.01 15.97 -2.22
CA ALA A 180 0.13 17.15 -2.33
C ALA A 180 0.73 18.28 -3.17
N GLY A 181 2.01 18.17 -3.54
CA GLY A 181 2.78 19.26 -4.10
C GLY A 181 3.27 20.29 -3.06
N ALA A 182 4.42 20.90 -3.32
CA ALA A 182 5.05 21.84 -2.41
C ALA A 182 4.16 23.05 -2.04
N GLY A 183 3.27 23.48 -2.95
CA GLY A 183 2.36 24.61 -2.70
C GLY A 183 1.36 24.35 -1.57
N ASN A 184 0.74 23.17 -1.56
CA ASN A 184 -0.22 22.79 -0.52
C ASN A 184 0.49 22.52 0.82
N VAL A 185 1.69 21.93 0.78
CA VAL A 185 2.50 21.76 1.99
C VAL A 185 2.87 23.10 2.63
N LYS A 186 3.22 24.12 1.82
CA LYS A 186 3.44 25.47 2.33
C LYS A 186 2.22 26.03 3.05
N LYS A 187 1.03 25.87 2.44
CA LYS A 187 -0.22 26.34 3.05
C LYS A 187 -0.46 25.63 4.38
N TYR A 188 -0.31 24.31 4.42
CA TYR A 188 -0.48 23.53 5.63
C TYR A 188 0.47 23.93 6.76
N LEU A 189 1.78 24.02 6.46
CA LEU A 189 2.77 24.40 7.48
C LEU A 189 2.56 25.83 8.00
N ARG A 190 2.21 26.77 7.13
CA ARG A 190 2.07 28.18 7.48
C ARG A 190 0.77 28.52 8.18
N SER A 191 -0.26 27.69 8.04
CA SER A 191 -1.53 27.78 8.78
C SER A 191 -1.52 26.97 10.08
N ASP A 192 -0.36 26.47 10.51
CA ASP A 192 -0.25 25.57 11.69
C ASP A 192 -1.17 24.34 11.62
N GLY A 193 -1.39 23.83 10.39
CA GLY A 193 -2.21 22.65 10.13
C GLY A 193 -3.69 22.90 9.87
N ASP A 194 -4.15 24.16 9.85
CA ASP A 194 -5.56 24.51 9.58
C ASP A 194 -5.93 24.29 8.10
N PHE A 195 -4.95 24.40 7.18
CA PHE A 195 -5.19 24.14 5.77
C PHE A 195 -5.46 22.65 5.53
N PHE A 196 -6.70 22.34 5.16
CA PHE A 196 -7.11 20.97 4.88
C PHE A 196 -6.75 20.58 3.44
N PHE A 197 -6.07 19.43 3.30
CA PHE A 197 -5.81 18.76 2.02
C PHE A 197 -6.11 17.27 2.18
N LYS A 198 -6.82 16.72 1.20
CA LYS A 198 -7.11 15.30 1.09
C LYS A 198 -7.03 14.90 -0.39
N ASP A 199 -6.28 13.84 -0.68
CA ASP A 199 -6.24 13.27 -2.02
C ASP A 199 -7.51 12.47 -2.36
N ALA A 200 -7.57 11.92 -3.58
CA ALA A 200 -8.72 11.12 -4.04
C ALA A 200 -8.95 9.84 -3.21
N PHE A 201 -7.94 9.35 -2.49
CA PHE A 201 -8.00 8.17 -1.63
C PHE A 201 -8.19 8.49 -0.16
N GLY A 202 -8.33 9.76 0.16
CA GLY A 202 -8.55 10.21 1.52
C GLY A 202 -7.30 10.48 2.33
N THR A 203 -6.11 10.44 1.72
CA THR A 203 -4.84 10.64 2.39
C THR A 203 -4.55 12.13 2.60
N THR A 204 -4.03 12.49 3.77
CA THR A 204 -3.78 13.88 4.16
C THR A 204 -2.28 14.20 4.23
N ILE A 205 -1.94 15.49 4.17
CA ILE A 205 -0.57 15.99 4.44
C ILE A 205 -0.09 15.51 5.82
N GLN A 206 -0.93 15.61 6.83
CA GLN A 206 -0.61 15.18 8.20
C GLN A 206 -0.23 13.70 8.28
N THR A 207 -0.95 12.84 7.55
CA THR A 207 -0.65 11.40 7.48
C THR A 207 0.75 11.16 6.95
N TYR A 208 1.14 11.87 5.87
CA TYR A 208 2.48 11.72 5.26
C TYR A 208 3.58 12.32 6.14
N LEU A 209 3.36 13.48 6.77
CA LEU A 209 4.29 14.03 7.75
C LEU A 209 4.61 13.03 8.86
N LYS A 210 3.60 12.35 9.40
CA LYS A 210 3.76 11.34 10.45
C LYS A 210 4.44 10.07 9.92
N LYS A 211 3.93 9.52 8.82
CA LYS A 211 4.36 8.21 8.28
C LYS A 211 5.81 8.21 7.83
N PHE A 212 6.25 9.28 7.19
CA PHE A 212 7.59 9.40 6.62
C PHE A 212 8.54 10.25 7.47
N SER A 213 8.27 10.36 8.76
CA SER A 213 9.12 11.08 9.69
C SER A 213 10.45 10.39 9.96
N GLY A 214 11.51 11.20 10.09
CA GLY A 214 12.80 10.77 10.64
C GLY A 214 13.72 10.01 9.68
N TYR A 215 13.48 10.03 8.38
CA TYR A 215 14.44 9.54 7.39
C TYR A 215 15.51 10.62 7.10
N ASP A 216 16.73 10.16 6.84
CA ASP A 216 17.82 11.03 6.41
C ASP A 216 17.65 11.37 4.92
N THR A 217 17.45 12.64 4.63
CA THR A 217 17.33 13.20 3.28
C THR A 217 18.46 14.18 2.97
N SER A 218 19.52 14.21 3.80
CA SER A 218 20.66 15.14 3.67
C SER A 218 21.43 14.96 2.36
N SER A 219 21.49 13.75 1.83
CA SER A 219 22.12 13.43 0.56
C SER A 219 21.47 14.06 -0.67
N VAL A 220 20.21 14.55 -0.55
CA VAL A 220 19.52 15.23 -1.63
C VAL A 220 19.81 16.73 -1.59
N ALA A 221 20.61 17.22 -2.53
CA ALA A 221 20.84 18.64 -2.68
C ALA A 221 19.57 19.39 -3.17
N PRO A 222 19.22 20.55 -2.58
CA PRO A 222 18.10 21.33 -3.08
C PRO A 222 18.45 22.03 -4.40
N ASP A 223 17.69 21.74 -5.48
CA ASP A 223 17.89 22.36 -6.78
C ASP A 223 16.54 22.55 -7.51
N ILE A 224 16.20 23.80 -7.81
CA ILE A 224 14.97 24.15 -8.56
C ILE A 224 15.02 23.68 -10.02
N LYS A 225 16.23 23.54 -10.58
CA LYS A 225 16.44 23.15 -11.97
C LYS A 225 16.68 21.66 -12.14
N ALA A 226 16.61 20.87 -11.06
CA ALA A 226 16.85 19.41 -11.11
C ALA A 226 15.98 18.76 -12.18
N LYS A 227 16.61 17.91 -12.99
CA LYS A 227 16.00 17.14 -14.08
C LYS A 227 16.36 15.66 -13.92
N ALA A 228 15.52 14.79 -14.44
CA ALA A 228 15.74 13.34 -14.49
C ALA A 228 16.50 12.90 -15.75
N VAL A 229 16.50 13.75 -16.76
CA VAL A 229 17.12 13.57 -18.05
C VAL A 229 17.91 14.81 -18.43
#